data_3acd26e3d160c3518c75999599e7dc63
#
_entry.id   3acd26e3d160c3518c75999599e7dc63
#
_cell.length_a   1.000
_cell.length_b   1.000
_cell.length_c   1.000
_cell.angle_alpha   90.00
_cell.angle_beta   90.00
_cell.angle_gamma   90.00
#
_symmetry.space_group_name_H-M   'P 1'
#
loop_
_entity.id
_entity.type
_entity.pdbx_description
1 polymer ?
#
loop_
_entity_poly.entity_id
_entity_poly.type
_entity_poly.pdbx_seq_one_letter_code
_entity_poly.pdbx_strand_id
1 'polypeptide(L)'
;MRASRPPSAAFVWRIVLTSGTGSIFAFLVARQAYGTALLIPMFLAMSFAWGLAAFLVVQSTMYAWNGLALPADIQRRMRNLLALFVVTVLFLVAVLHLVNGYFAKNLAFERFILADGGVYPVLFWGAYVVAGSLVPLALIWRPGSTARDLVVAALLVIAGAFALLYVFIVGGQAWPLDIFPGYTTSSTFGDGAIASYAPSVPEVLLGVGGLVGGLRPLRRALPSLHRDLRPRVAGLRPRRIGLRPA
;
A
#
# COMPACT_ATOMS: atom_id res chain seq x y z
N MET A 1 -0.25 28.88 -23.68
CA MET A 1 -1.00 27.61 -23.80
C MET A 1 -0.14 26.48 -23.25
N ARG A 2 -0.36 25.99 -22.01
CA ARG A 2 0.27 24.77 -21.50
C ARG A 2 -0.47 23.60 -22.15
N ALA A 3 0.19 22.89 -23.06
CA ALA A 3 -0.31 21.65 -23.61
C ALA A 3 -0.58 20.68 -22.43
N SER A 4 -1.85 20.42 -22.14
CA SER A 4 -2.25 19.42 -21.16
C SER A 4 -1.80 18.06 -21.68
N ARG A 5 -0.77 17.49 -21.07
CA ARG A 5 -0.32 16.13 -21.40
C ARG A 5 -1.52 15.19 -21.24
N PRO A 6 -1.78 14.29 -22.18
CA PRO A 6 -2.91 13.39 -22.10
C PRO A 6 -2.81 12.55 -20.81
N PRO A 7 -3.91 12.31 -20.10
CA PRO A 7 -3.92 11.55 -18.84
C PRO A 7 -3.34 10.13 -19.00
N SER A 8 -3.42 9.56 -20.19
CA SER A 8 -2.80 8.27 -20.54
C SER A 8 -1.28 8.28 -20.42
N ALA A 9 -0.60 9.36 -20.84
CA ALA A 9 0.85 9.47 -20.73
C ALA A 9 1.32 9.50 -19.26
N ALA A 10 0.57 10.18 -18.38
CA ALA A 10 0.86 10.21 -16.95
C ALA A 10 0.65 8.83 -16.30
N PHE A 11 -0.35 8.09 -16.74
CA PHE A 11 -0.62 6.73 -16.26
C PHE A 11 0.50 5.76 -16.66
N VAL A 12 0.89 5.74 -17.93
CA VAL A 12 2.00 4.90 -18.43
C VAL A 12 3.29 5.24 -17.69
N TRP A 13 3.59 6.53 -17.49
CA TRP A 13 4.78 6.96 -16.76
C TRP A 13 4.81 6.45 -15.32
N ARG A 14 3.66 6.44 -14.63
CA ARG A 14 3.56 5.88 -13.28
C ARG A 14 3.81 4.38 -13.24
N ILE A 15 3.30 3.63 -14.22
CA ILE A 15 3.58 2.18 -14.34
C ILE A 15 5.09 1.96 -14.51
N VAL A 16 5.75 2.72 -15.40
CA VAL A 16 7.20 2.62 -15.62
C VAL A 16 7.97 2.91 -14.34
N LEU A 17 7.64 3.98 -13.62
CA LEU A 17 8.30 4.34 -12.36
C LEU A 17 8.14 3.24 -11.29
N THR A 18 6.92 2.70 -11.13
CA THR A 18 6.67 1.65 -10.13
C THR A 18 7.36 0.34 -10.50
N SER A 19 7.35 -0.02 -11.79
CA SER A 19 8.09 -1.19 -12.28
C SER A 19 9.60 -1.01 -12.09
N GLY A 20 10.13 0.20 -12.29
CA GLY A 20 11.51 0.55 -12.02
C GLY A 20 11.88 0.35 -10.54
N THR A 21 11.02 0.78 -9.62
CA THR A 21 11.22 0.55 -8.18
C THR A 21 11.27 -0.95 -7.85
N GLY A 22 10.35 -1.74 -8.37
CA GLY A 22 10.35 -3.20 -8.21
C GLY A 22 11.61 -3.85 -8.81
N SER A 23 12.08 -3.33 -9.95
CA SER A 23 13.29 -3.81 -10.63
C SER A 23 14.56 -3.59 -9.80
N ILE A 24 14.66 -2.47 -9.06
CA ILE A 24 15.80 -2.22 -8.17
C ILE A 24 15.97 -3.38 -7.18
N PHE A 25 14.89 -3.81 -6.54
CA PHE A 25 14.94 -4.95 -5.63
C PHE A 25 15.14 -6.28 -6.38
N ALA A 26 14.51 -6.45 -7.54
CA ALA A 26 14.64 -7.68 -8.33
C ALA A 26 16.08 -7.95 -8.80
N PHE A 27 16.89 -6.92 -9.01
CA PHE A 27 18.29 -7.04 -9.41
C PHE A 27 19.27 -7.14 -8.25
N LEU A 28 18.83 -7.01 -6.99
CA LEU A 28 19.66 -7.18 -5.80
C LEU A 28 19.88 -8.67 -5.46
N VAL A 29 20.55 -9.40 -6.34
CA VAL A 29 20.77 -10.86 -6.24
C VAL A 29 21.63 -11.25 -5.03
N ALA A 30 22.48 -10.34 -4.54
CA ALA A 30 23.36 -10.58 -3.39
C ALA A 30 22.57 -10.76 -2.07
N ARG A 31 21.33 -10.26 -1.98
CA ARG A 31 20.48 -10.40 -0.78
C ARG A 31 19.43 -11.49 -0.99
N GLN A 32 19.37 -12.42 -0.06
CA GLN A 32 18.43 -13.57 -0.11
C GLN A 32 16.94 -13.15 -0.13
N ALA A 33 16.62 -11.98 0.45
CA ALA A 33 15.28 -11.41 0.43
C ALA A 33 14.78 -11.01 -0.97
N TYR A 34 15.70 -10.76 -1.89
CA TYR A 34 15.44 -10.15 -3.19
C TYR A 34 15.93 -11.07 -4.31
N GLY A 35 16.11 -10.52 -5.51
CA GLY A 35 16.68 -11.30 -6.62
C GLY A 35 15.65 -12.18 -7.36
N THR A 36 14.38 -11.80 -7.33
CA THR A 36 13.32 -12.46 -8.10
C THR A 36 12.54 -11.47 -8.96
N ALA A 37 12.29 -11.84 -10.22
CA ALA A 37 11.49 -11.05 -11.15
C ALA A 37 10.04 -10.83 -10.67
N LEU A 38 9.54 -11.65 -9.74
CA LEU A 38 8.21 -11.52 -9.15
C LEU A 38 8.01 -10.19 -8.41
N LEU A 39 9.09 -9.55 -7.96
CA LEU A 39 9.02 -8.25 -7.27
C LEU A 39 8.46 -7.15 -8.16
N ILE A 40 8.70 -7.18 -9.47
CA ILE A 40 8.20 -6.16 -10.40
C ILE A 40 6.66 -6.13 -10.42
N PRO A 41 5.93 -7.22 -10.77
CA PRO A 41 4.48 -7.22 -10.74
C PRO A 41 3.91 -7.08 -9.31
N MET A 42 4.63 -7.56 -8.30
CA MET A 42 4.22 -7.38 -6.90
C MET A 42 4.20 -5.91 -6.49
N PHE A 43 5.26 -5.13 -6.75
CA PHE A 43 5.29 -3.69 -6.48
C PHE A 43 4.23 -2.93 -7.27
N LEU A 44 3.95 -3.35 -8.49
CA LEU A 44 2.88 -2.76 -9.30
C LEU A 44 1.51 -3.01 -8.66
N ALA A 45 1.21 -4.24 -8.24
CA ALA A 45 -0.04 -4.58 -7.56
C ALA A 45 -0.18 -3.84 -6.22
N MET A 46 0.91 -3.76 -5.43
CA MET A 46 0.98 -2.98 -4.18
C MET A 46 0.65 -1.51 -4.41
N SER A 47 1.21 -0.89 -5.47
CA SER A 47 0.94 0.52 -5.78
C SER A 47 -0.52 0.78 -6.12
N PHE A 48 -1.20 -0.15 -6.80
CA PHE A 48 -2.64 -0.06 -7.06
C PHE A 48 -3.47 -0.23 -5.79
N ALA A 49 -3.17 -1.23 -4.95
CA ALA A 49 -3.89 -1.48 -3.71
C ALA A 49 -3.80 -0.29 -2.75
N TRP A 50 -2.59 0.18 -2.49
CA TRP A 50 -2.33 1.26 -1.52
C TRP A 50 -2.73 2.62 -2.06
N GLY A 51 -2.49 2.87 -3.35
CA GLY A 51 -2.95 4.07 -4.03
C GLY A 51 -4.46 4.21 -4.02
N LEU A 52 -5.19 3.11 -4.28
CA LEU A 52 -6.65 3.09 -4.20
C LEU A 52 -7.14 3.28 -2.76
N ALA A 53 -6.51 2.64 -1.77
CA ALA A 53 -6.85 2.81 -0.36
C ALA A 53 -6.66 4.27 0.08
N ALA A 54 -5.53 4.89 -0.25
CA ALA A 54 -5.29 6.31 0.04
C ALA A 54 -6.30 7.22 -0.66
N PHE A 55 -6.62 6.96 -1.94
CA PHE A 55 -7.62 7.69 -2.69
C PHE A 55 -9.01 7.60 -2.04
N LEU A 56 -9.41 6.40 -1.58
CA LEU A 56 -10.69 6.19 -0.89
C LEU A 56 -10.79 6.99 0.40
N VAL A 57 -9.73 7.04 1.21
CA VAL A 57 -9.70 7.84 2.44
C VAL A 57 -9.86 9.32 2.12
N VAL A 58 -9.09 9.84 1.15
CA VAL A 58 -9.18 11.25 0.74
C VAL A 58 -10.57 11.57 0.18
N GLN A 59 -11.07 10.76 -0.74
CA GLN A 59 -12.38 10.95 -1.36
C GLN A 59 -13.49 10.93 -0.32
N SER A 60 -13.52 9.94 0.58
CA SER A 60 -14.54 9.83 1.63
C SER A 60 -14.51 11.02 2.58
N THR A 61 -13.32 11.50 2.95
CA THR A 61 -13.14 12.69 3.79
C THR A 61 -13.67 13.94 3.10
N MET A 62 -13.43 14.08 1.79
CA MET A 62 -13.95 15.23 1.01
C MET A 62 -15.47 15.21 0.92
N TYR A 63 -16.08 14.05 0.69
CA TYR A 63 -17.56 13.92 0.67
C TYR A 63 -18.15 14.24 2.04
N ALA A 64 -17.57 13.72 3.12
CA ALA A 64 -18.01 13.99 4.49
C ALA A 64 -17.92 15.48 4.85
N TRP A 65 -16.85 16.17 4.48
CA TRP A 65 -16.69 17.62 4.70
C TRP A 65 -17.74 18.47 3.99
N ASN A 66 -18.24 17.98 2.85
CA ASN A 66 -19.30 18.67 2.11
C ASN A 66 -20.72 18.25 2.54
N GLY A 67 -20.85 17.42 3.58
CA GLY A 67 -22.14 16.88 4.01
C GLY A 67 -22.81 15.99 2.96
N LEU A 68 -22.03 15.41 2.03
CA LEU A 68 -22.51 14.58 0.95
C LEU A 68 -22.21 13.11 1.25
N ALA A 69 -23.13 12.22 0.87
CA ALA A 69 -22.88 10.79 0.86
C ALA A 69 -22.24 10.38 -0.47
N LEU A 70 -21.30 9.42 -0.40
CA LEU A 70 -20.73 8.82 -1.60
C LEU A 70 -21.81 7.99 -2.33
N PRO A 71 -22.04 8.18 -3.65
CA PRO A 71 -23.02 7.38 -4.41
C PRO A 71 -22.76 5.88 -4.27
N ALA A 72 -23.84 5.11 -4.06
CA ALA A 72 -23.74 3.69 -3.73
C ALA A 72 -23.09 2.83 -4.84
N ASP A 73 -23.27 3.21 -6.09
CA ASP A 73 -22.66 2.55 -7.26
C ASP A 73 -21.15 2.79 -7.31
N ILE A 74 -20.68 4.00 -7.02
CA ILE A 74 -19.26 4.34 -6.92
C ILE A 74 -18.64 3.59 -5.74
N GLN A 75 -19.30 3.60 -4.58
CA GLN A 75 -18.84 2.88 -3.40
C GLN A 75 -18.67 1.37 -3.70
N ARG A 76 -19.65 0.75 -4.37
CA ARG A 76 -19.58 -0.66 -4.75
C ARG A 76 -18.40 -0.95 -5.68
N ARG A 77 -18.19 -0.12 -6.71
CA ARG A 77 -17.07 -0.28 -7.65
C ARG A 77 -15.72 -0.18 -6.95
N MET A 78 -15.54 0.86 -6.13
CA MET A 78 -14.29 1.08 -5.39
C MET A 78 -14.01 -0.03 -4.38
N ARG A 79 -15.04 -0.53 -3.70
CA ARG A 79 -14.99 -1.67 -2.80
C ARG A 79 -14.48 -2.92 -3.50
N ASN A 80 -15.07 -3.25 -4.64
CA ASN A 80 -14.68 -4.45 -5.40
C ASN A 80 -13.26 -4.34 -5.96
N LEU A 81 -12.85 -3.15 -6.42
CA LEU A 81 -11.49 -2.90 -6.88
C LEU A 81 -10.48 -3.01 -5.74
N LEU A 82 -10.79 -2.47 -4.56
CA LEU A 82 -9.91 -2.59 -3.39
C LEU A 82 -9.76 -4.06 -2.99
N ALA A 83 -10.86 -4.82 -2.92
CA ALA A 83 -10.82 -6.25 -2.63
C ALA A 83 -9.97 -7.01 -3.65
N LEU A 84 -10.16 -6.75 -4.95
CA LEU A 84 -9.38 -7.37 -6.01
C LEU A 84 -7.88 -7.12 -5.84
N PHE A 85 -7.48 -5.86 -5.61
CA PHE A 85 -6.07 -5.52 -5.47
C PHE A 85 -5.47 -6.08 -4.18
N VAL A 86 -6.20 -6.07 -3.06
CA VAL A 86 -5.71 -6.68 -1.80
C VAL A 86 -5.50 -8.18 -1.97
N VAL A 87 -6.44 -8.91 -2.59
CA VAL A 87 -6.29 -10.34 -2.89
C VAL A 87 -5.12 -10.59 -3.83
N THR A 88 -4.94 -9.74 -4.86
CA THR A 88 -3.81 -9.87 -5.80
C THR A 88 -2.47 -9.69 -5.09
N VAL A 89 -2.34 -8.69 -4.21
CA VAL A 89 -1.10 -8.48 -3.43
C VAL A 89 -0.87 -9.66 -2.50
N LEU A 90 -1.89 -10.12 -1.77
CA LEU A 90 -1.78 -11.26 -0.87
C LEU A 90 -1.33 -12.53 -1.62
N PHE A 91 -1.89 -12.77 -2.80
CA PHE A 91 -1.50 -13.88 -3.67
C PHE A 91 -0.04 -13.78 -4.10
N LEU A 92 0.41 -12.61 -4.59
CA LEU A 92 1.78 -12.42 -5.04
C LEU A 92 2.79 -12.53 -3.90
N VAL A 93 2.45 -12.03 -2.71
CA VAL A 93 3.27 -12.19 -1.50
C VAL A 93 3.35 -13.68 -1.09
N ALA A 94 2.23 -14.41 -1.12
CA ALA A 94 2.24 -15.85 -0.87
C ALA A 94 3.11 -16.61 -1.86
N VAL A 95 3.01 -16.28 -3.16
CA VAL A 95 3.87 -16.88 -4.21
C VAL A 95 5.34 -16.56 -3.97
N LEU A 96 5.67 -15.32 -3.55
CA LEU A 96 7.05 -14.93 -3.23
C LEU A 96 7.64 -15.83 -2.13
N HIS A 97 6.92 -16.00 -1.01
CA HIS A 97 7.39 -16.84 0.10
C HIS A 97 7.41 -18.32 -0.27
N LEU A 98 6.47 -18.80 -1.09
CA LEU A 98 6.52 -20.18 -1.61
C LEU A 98 7.73 -20.43 -2.50
N VAL A 99 8.04 -19.50 -3.40
CA VAL A 99 9.23 -19.60 -4.27
C VAL A 99 10.51 -19.55 -3.43
N ASN A 100 10.61 -18.63 -2.49
CA ASN A 100 11.77 -18.54 -1.62
C ASN A 100 11.93 -19.79 -0.74
N GLY A 101 10.83 -20.31 -0.19
CA GLY A 101 10.83 -21.54 0.62
C GLY A 101 11.20 -22.81 -0.16
N TYR A 102 11.03 -22.80 -1.50
CA TYR A 102 11.46 -23.90 -2.35
C TYR A 102 12.99 -23.96 -2.49
N PHE A 103 13.66 -22.81 -2.46
CA PHE A 103 15.11 -22.76 -2.56
C PHE A 103 15.79 -22.93 -1.20
N ALA A 104 16.55 -24.00 -1.02
CA ALA A 104 17.28 -24.29 0.23
C ALA A 104 18.15 -23.11 0.70
N LYS A 105 18.71 -22.33 -0.25
CA LYS A 105 19.49 -21.12 0.03
C LYS A 105 18.71 -20.08 0.82
N ASN A 106 17.42 -19.92 0.53
CA ASN A 106 16.58 -18.87 1.10
C ASN A 106 15.80 -19.32 2.34
N LEU A 107 15.83 -20.63 2.66
CA LEU A 107 15.02 -21.22 3.73
C LEU A 107 15.30 -20.61 5.10
N ALA A 108 16.57 -20.31 5.40
CA ALA A 108 16.95 -19.68 6.67
C ALA A 108 16.39 -18.26 6.80
N PHE A 109 16.44 -17.48 5.72
CA PHE A 109 15.82 -16.16 5.65
C PHE A 109 14.29 -16.24 5.80
N GLU A 110 13.63 -17.18 5.11
CA GLU A 110 12.17 -17.35 5.21
C GLU A 110 11.75 -17.72 6.65
N ARG A 111 12.51 -18.60 7.34
CA ARG A 111 12.28 -18.91 8.75
C ARG A 111 12.38 -17.66 9.62
N PHE A 112 13.41 -16.85 9.41
CA PHE A 112 13.60 -15.60 10.15
C PHE A 112 12.41 -14.63 9.98
N ILE A 113 11.88 -14.49 8.77
CA ILE A 113 10.74 -13.58 8.51
C ILE A 113 9.40 -14.15 8.99
N LEU A 114 9.20 -15.48 8.85
CA LEU A 114 7.88 -16.09 9.05
C LEU A 114 7.70 -16.78 10.40
N ALA A 115 8.78 -17.24 11.05
CA ALA A 115 8.66 -18.19 12.17
C ALA A 115 9.57 -17.93 13.38
N ASP A 116 10.81 -17.44 13.21
CA ASP A 116 11.85 -17.49 14.26
C ASP A 116 11.58 -16.56 15.47
N GLY A 117 10.41 -15.92 15.51
CA GLY A 117 10.04 -15.02 16.60
C GLY A 117 10.58 -13.59 16.39
N GLY A 118 10.17 -12.70 17.29
CA GLY A 118 10.54 -11.29 17.18
C GLY A 118 9.52 -10.44 16.43
N VAL A 119 9.96 -9.28 15.95
CA VAL A 119 9.07 -8.26 15.39
C VAL A 119 8.57 -8.61 13.99
N TYR A 120 9.39 -9.28 13.18
CA TYR A 120 9.07 -9.53 11.76
C TYR A 120 7.90 -10.49 11.56
N PRO A 121 7.84 -11.69 12.18
CA PRO A 121 6.69 -12.59 12.07
C PRO A 121 5.40 -11.95 12.61
N VAL A 122 5.48 -11.18 13.70
CA VAL A 122 4.30 -10.49 14.28
C VAL A 122 3.78 -9.43 13.30
N LEU A 123 4.65 -8.63 12.69
CA LEU A 123 4.26 -7.65 11.69
C LEU A 123 3.74 -8.30 10.41
N PHE A 124 4.36 -9.40 9.97
CA PHE A 124 3.92 -10.09 8.77
C PHE A 124 2.55 -10.74 8.96
N TRP A 125 2.40 -11.62 9.94
CA TRP A 125 1.14 -12.33 10.14
C TRP A 125 0.06 -11.46 10.79
N GLY A 126 0.37 -10.74 11.86
CA GLY A 126 -0.60 -9.95 12.62
C GLY A 126 -0.98 -8.67 11.91
N ALA A 127 0.00 -7.83 11.59
CA ALA A 127 -0.29 -6.50 11.05
C ALA A 127 -0.59 -6.53 9.54
N TYR A 128 0.15 -7.29 8.72
CA TYR A 128 -0.09 -7.32 7.28
C TYR A 128 -1.16 -8.34 6.88
N VAL A 129 -0.98 -9.64 7.21
CA VAL A 129 -1.91 -10.68 6.72
C VAL A 129 -3.28 -10.53 7.39
N VAL A 130 -3.33 -10.50 8.72
CA VAL A 130 -4.61 -10.45 9.44
C VAL A 130 -5.19 -9.04 9.37
N ALA A 131 -4.56 -8.05 9.96
CA ALA A 131 -5.14 -6.71 10.11
C ALA A 131 -5.17 -5.91 8.80
N GLY A 132 -4.15 -6.05 7.94
CA GLY A 132 -4.01 -5.30 6.69
C GLY A 132 -4.67 -5.96 5.47
N SER A 133 -5.01 -7.24 5.55
CA SER A 133 -5.57 -7.96 4.39
C SER A 133 -6.88 -8.69 4.72
N LEU A 134 -6.88 -9.65 5.66
CA LEU A 134 -8.07 -10.46 5.93
C LEU A 134 -9.20 -9.65 6.58
N VAL A 135 -8.90 -8.81 7.57
CA VAL A 135 -9.91 -7.95 8.21
C VAL A 135 -10.52 -6.96 7.22
N PRO A 136 -9.77 -6.21 6.39
CA PRO A 136 -10.34 -5.40 5.33
C PRO A 136 -11.24 -6.16 4.37
N LEU A 137 -10.83 -7.35 3.93
CA LEU A 137 -11.65 -8.19 3.05
C LEU A 137 -12.95 -8.62 3.73
N ALA A 138 -12.90 -9.02 5.00
CA ALA A 138 -14.09 -9.38 5.77
C ALA A 138 -15.05 -8.19 5.94
N LEU A 139 -14.53 -6.98 6.23
CA LEU A 139 -15.33 -5.76 6.33
C LEU A 139 -15.99 -5.40 4.99
N ILE A 140 -15.24 -5.56 3.89
CA ILE A 140 -15.71 -5.25 2.54
C ILE A 140 -16.81 -6.24 2.10
N TRP A 141 -16.67 -7.53 2.38
CA TRP A 141 -17.61 -8.57 1.93
C TRP A 141 -18.77 -8.81 2.88
N ARG A 142 -18.75 -8.18 4.04
CA ARG A 142 -19.86 -8.26 4.99
C ARG A 142 -21.18 -7.77 4.36
N PRO A 143 -22.29 -8.53 4.48
CA PRO A 143 -23.62 -8.04 4.09
C PRO A 143 -23.96 -6.77 4.86
N GLY A 144 -24.38 -5.71 4.17
CA GLY A 144 -24.68 -4.41 4.80
C GLY A 144 -23.46 -3.52 5.06
N SER A 145 -22.30 -3.83 4.47
CA SER A 145 -21.09 -2.99 4.56
C SER A 145 -21.39 -1.52 4.21
N THR A 146 -21.02 -0.63 5.13
CA THR A 146 -21.27 0.82 5.05
C THR A 146 -20.07 1.58 4.45
N ALA A 147 -20.25 2.89 4.20
CA ALA A 147 -19.15 3.76 3.79
C ALA A 147 -18.06 3.87 4.87
N ARG A 148 -18.43 3.76 6.14
CA ARG A 148 -17.47 3.75 7.26
C ARG A 148 -16.60 2.50 7.23
N ASP A 149 -17.21 1.33 6.99
CA ASP A 149 -16.46 0.07 6.89
C ASP A 149 -15.43 0.12 5.75
N LEU A 150 -15.78 0.75 4.63
CA LEU A 150 -14.86 0.94 3.52
C LEU A 150 -13.68 1.85 3.89
N VAL A 151 -13.92 2.93 4.64
CA VAL A 151 -12.83 3.82 5.11
C VAL A 151 -11.94 3.10 6.12
N VAL A 152 -12.53 2.37 7.07
CA VAL A 152 -11.77 1.57 8.04
C VAL A 152 -10.94 0.50 7.32
N ALA A 153 -11.52 -0.21 6.36
CA ALA A 153 -10.81 -1.18 5.53
C ALA A 153 -9.63 -0.52 4.79
N ALA A 154 -9.84 0.65 4.18
CA ALA A 154 -8.78 1.37 3.49
C ALA A 154 -7.64 1.81 4.43
N LEU A 155 -7.95 2.28 5.63
CA LEU A 155 -6.95 2.63 6.65
C LEU A 155 -6.16 1.41 7.12
N LEU A 156 -6.83 0.27 7.33
CA LEU A 156 -6.17 -0.99 7.70
C LEU A 156 -5.27 -1.50 6.58
N VAL A 157 -5.69 -1.39 5.30
CA VAL A 157 -4.84 -1.72 4.15
C VAL A 157 -3.58 -0.84 4.13
N ILE A 158 -3.70 0.46 4.40
CA ILE A 158 -2.54 1.37 4.47
C ILE A 158 -1.62 0.98 5.63
N ALA A 159 -2.16 0.70 6.82
CA ALA A 159 -1.37 0.27 7.98
C ALA A 159 -0.64 -1.06 7.70
N GLY A 160 -1.34 -2.04 7.11
CA GLY A 160 -0.76 -3.31 6.66
C GLY A 160 0.32 -3.14 5.59
N ALA A 161 0.16 -2.15 4.70
CA ALA A 161 1.15 -1.77 3.71
C ALA A 161 2.48 -1.34 4.36
N PHE A 162 2.42 -0.49 5.38
CA PHE A 162 3.61 -0.07 6.13
C PHE A 162 4.26 -1.26 6.85
N ALA A 163 3.46 -2.16 7.44
CA ALA A 163 3.98 -3.36 8.09
C ALA A 163 4.70 -4.27 7.08
N LEU A 164 4.09 -4.52 5.90
CA LEU A 164 4.70 -5.32 4.85
C LEU A 164 6.00 -4.69 4.33
N LEU A 165 6.02 -3.37 4.07
CA LEU A 165 7.22 -2.66 3.63
C LEU A 165 8.32 -2.72 4.69
N TYR A 166 7.99 -2.59 5.97
CA TYR A 166 8.96 -2.70 7.04
C TYR A 166 9.60 -4.10 7.07
N VAL A 167 8.78 -5.15 7.03
CA VAL A 167 9.27 -6.54 6.98
C VAL A 167 10.12 -6.78 5.73
N PHE A 168 9.66 -6.32 4.57
CA PHE A 168 10.34 -6.53 3.30
C PHE A 168 11.65 -5.75 3.22
N ILE A 169 11.66 -4.46 3.57
CA ILE A 169 12.85 -3.61 3.43
C ILE A 169 13.78 -3.79 4.64
N VAL A 170 13.29 -3.58 5.86
CA VAL A 170 14.13 -3.62 7.05
C VAL A 170 14.52 -5.07 7.39
N GLY A 171 13.57 -6.01 7.35
CA GLY A 171 13.84 -7.43 7.55
C GLY A 171 14.79 -8.00 6.50
N GLY A 172 14.59 -7.64 5.22
CA GLY A 172 15.48 -8.04 4.14
C GLY A 172 16.90 -7.45 4.24
N GLN A 173 17.05 -6.31 4.89
CA GLN A 173 18.37 -5.68 5.13
C GLN A 173 19.00 -6.14 6.45
N ALA A 174 18.20 -6.52 7.44
CA ALA A 174 18.68 -7.04 8.71
C ALA A 174 19.35 -8.42 8.59
N TRP A 175 18.95 -9.20 7.58
CA TRP A 175 19.58 -10.48 7.29
C TRP A 175 20.97 -10.29 6.72
N PRO A 176 21.99 -11.04 7.22
CA PRO A 176 23.37 -10.90 6.78
C PRO A 176 23.53 -11.22 5.29
N LEU A 177 24.51 -10.59 4.65
CA LEU A 177 24.89 -10.86 3.26
C LEU A 177 25.65 -12.20 3.19
N ASP A 178 25.21 -13.10 2.34
CA ASP A 178 25.90 -14.33 1.99
C ASP A 178 26.64 -14.11 0.66
N ILE A 179 27.83 -13.49 0.75
CA ILE A 179 28.66 -13.17 -0.43
C ILE A 179 29.37 -14.43 -0.93
N PHE A 180 29.83 -15.28 -0.01
CA PHE A 180 30.50 -16.54 -0.32
C PHE A 180 29.82 -17.69 0.43
N PRO A 181 29.08 -18.58 -0.25
CA PRO A 181 28.40 -19.70 0.38
C PRO A 181 29.39 -20.55 1.21
N GLY A 182 29.07 -20.75 2.49
CA GLY A 182 29.89 -21.51 3.41
C GLY A 182 30.99 -20.73 4.16
N TYR A 183 31.14 -19.43 3.90
CA TYR A 183 32.04 -18.57 4.65
C TYR A 183 31.24 -17.57 5.49
N THR A 184 31.34 -17.65 6.80
CA THR A 184 30.85 -16.59 7.69
C THR A 184 31.91 -15.51 7.80
N THR A 185 31.68 -14.36 7.16
CA THR A 185 32.52 -13.17 7.38
C THR A 185 32.04 -12.49 8.66
N SER A 186 32.89 -12.48 9.68
CA SER A 186 32.66 -11.64 10.87
C SER A 186 33.63 -10.47 10.82
N SER A 187 33.13 -9.25 10.79
CA SER A 187 33.92 -8.05 10.94
C SER A 187 33.52 -7.29 12.21
N THR A 188 34.37 -6.35 12.65
CA THR A 188 34.07 -5.43 13.76
C THR A 188 32.89 -4.52 13.47
N PHE A 189 32.39 -4.49 12.23
CA PHE A 189 31.20 -3.74 11.79
C PHE A 189 29.90 -4.52 11.89
N GLY A 190 29.92 -5.75 12.44
CA GLY A 190 28.73 -6.58 12.60
C GLY A 190 28.26 -7.29 11.34
N ASP A 191 29.08 -7.35 10.27
CA ASP A 191 28.81 -8.15 9.09
C ASP A 191 28.73 -9.63 9.47
N GLY A 192 27.72 -10.34 8.98
CA GLY A 192 27.51 -11.76 9.30
C GLY A 192 26.60 -12.02 10.50
N ALA A 193 26.18 -11.00 11.25
CA ALA A 193 25.14 -11.12 12.28
C ALA A 193 23.82 -10.49 11.80
N ILE A 194 22.68 -10.95 12.36
CA ILE A 194 21.40 -10.32 12.15
C ILE A 194 21.44 -8.92 12.76
N ALA A 195 21.28 -7.89 11.93
CA ALA A 195 21.30 -6.51 12.39
C ALA A 195 20.01 -6.15 13.15
N SER A 196 20.15 -5.54 14.32
CA SER A 196 19.04 -4.93 15.03
C SER A 196 18.90 -3.47 14.60
N TYR A 197 17.73 -3.10 14.11
CA TYR A 197 17.43 -1.72 13.74
C TYR A 197 16.33 -1.14 14.62
N ALA A 198 16.64 -0.02 15.25
CA ALA A 198 15.65 0.82 15.93
C ALA A 198 15.73 2.23 15.31
N PRO A 199 14.61 2.77 14.76
CA PRO A 199 14.64 4.08 14.14
C PRO A 199 14.99 5.16 15.17
N SER A 200 15.91 6.04 14.83
CA SER A 200 16.26 7.20 15.63
C SER A 200 15.16 8.26 15.57
N VAL A 201 15.10 9.13 16.58
CA VAL A 201 14.14 10.25 16.61
C VAL A 201 14.22 11.12 15.35
N PRO A 202 15.42 11.52 14.84
CA PRO A 202 15.52 12.27 13.60
C PRO A 202 14.95 11.54 12.38
N GLU A 203 15.12 10.22 12.27
CA GLU A 203 14.57 9.43 11.16
C GLU A 203 13.05 9.39 11.20
N VAL A 204 12.46 9.19 12.37
CA VAL A 204 11.01 9.27 12.57
C VAL A 204 10.48 10.65 12.20
N LEU A 205 11.13 11.71 12.66
CA LEU A 205 10.75 13.09 12.34
C LEU A 205 10.88 13.38 10.83
N LEU A 206 11.89 12.85 10.16
CA LEU A 206 12.06 12.98 8.71
C LEU A 206 10.90 12.26 7.96
N GLY A 207 10.53 11.07 8.39
CA GLY A 207 9.39 10.32 7.85
C GLY A 207 8.06 11.08 8.02
N VAL A 208 7.79 11.59 9.22
CA VAL A 208 6.61 12.42 9.50
C VAL A 208 6.64 13.71 8.69
N GLY A 209 7.81 14.37 8.59
CA GLY A 209 7.99 15.57 7.77
C GLY A 209 7.71 15.33 6.29
N GLY A 210 8.11 14.18 5.76
CA GLY A 210 7.79 13.73 4.39
C GLY A 210 6.29 13.56 4.17
N LEU A 211 5.58 12.94 5.11
CA LEU A 211 4.12 12.81 5.06
C LEU A 211 3.43 14.17 5.07
N VAL A 212 3.80 15.06 5.99
CA VAL A 212 3.24 16.42 6.09
C VAL A 212 3.55 17.23 4.83
N GLY A 213 4.78 17.13 4.31
CA GLY A 213 5.20 17.76 3.06
C GLY A 213 4.37 17.29 1.87
N GLY A 214 4.12 15.99 1.76
CA GLY A 214 3.29 15.38 0.72
C GLY A 214 1.81 15.78 0.80
N LEU A 215 1.28 16.09 2.00
CA LEU A 215 -0.08 16.55 2.19
C LEU A 215 -0.28 18.06 1.86
N ARG A 216 0.78 18.86 1.85
CA ARG A 216 0.70 20.31 1.53
C ARG A 216 0.10 20.61 0.15
N PRO A 217 0.53 19.96 -0.97
CA PRO A 217 -0.09 20.20 -2.28
C PRO A 217 -1.56 19.75 -2.30
N LEU A 218 -1.91 18.69 -1.59
CA LEU A 218 -3.30 18.23 -1.46
C LEU A 218 -4.16 19.30 -0.78
N ARG A 219 -3.70 19.87 0.34
CA ARG A 219 -4.38 20.97 1.05
C ARG A 219 -4.55 22.22 0.17
N ARG A 220 -3.59 22.51 -0.72
CA ARG A 220 -3.70 23.63 -1.67
C ARG A 220 -4.68 23.35 -2.81
N ALA A 221 -4.79 22.09 -3.25
CA ALA A 221 -5.72 21.69 -4.31
C ALA A 221 -7.17 21.54 -3.83
N LEU A 222 -7.41 21.30 -2.55
CA LEU A 222 -8.74 21.12 -1.97
C LEU A 222 -9.69 22.30 -2.22
N PRO A 223 -9.30 23.59 -2.05
CA PRO A 223 -10.20 24.73 -2.29
C PRO A 223 -10.59 24.91 -3.77
N SER A 224 -9.71 24.58 -4.71
CA SER A 224 -10.01 24.65 -6.14
C SER A 224 -10.97 23.54 -6.55
N LEU A 225 -10.75 22.31 -6.06
CA LEU A 225 -11.65 21.19 -6.27
C LEU A 225 -13.05 21.45 -5.69
N HIS A 226 -13.12 22.09 -4.52
CA HIS A 226 -14.38 22.47 -3.90
C HIS A 226 -15.17 23.49 -4.74
N ARG A 227 -14.50 24.47 -5.35
CA ARG A 227 -15.13 25.42 -6.26
C ARG A 227 -15.66 24.75 -7.53
N ASP A 228 -14.92 23.82 -8.10
CA ASP A 228 -15.29 23.14 -9.35
C ASP A 228 -16.42 22.11 -9.15
N LEU A 229 -16.55 21.53 -7.96
CA LEU A 229 -17.61 20.57 -7.64
C LEU A 229 -18.94 21.22 -7.29
N ARG A 230 -18.96 22.43 -6.70
CA ARG A 230 -20.20 23.14 -6.32
C ARG A 230 -21.23 23.29 -7.44
N PRO A 231 -20.89 23.77 -8.65
CA PRO A 231 -21.88 23.93 -9.73
C PRO A 231 -22.38 22.58 -10.26
N ARG A 232 -21.53 21.54 -10.28
CA ARG A 232 -21.94 20.20 -10.73
C ARG A 232 -22.92 19.52 -9.78
N VAL A 233 -22.74 19.70 -8.48
CA VAL A 233 -23.61 19.14 -7.44
C VAL A 233 -24.92 19.93 -7.34
N ALA A 234 -24.90 21.26 -7.53
CA ALA A 234 -26.11 22.09 -7.57
C ALA A 234 -27.05 21.71 -8.72
N GLY A 235 -26.50 21.26 -9.86
CA GLY A 235 -27.25 20.75 -10.99
C GLY A 235 -27.91 19.37 -10.78
N LEU A 236 -27.49 18.63 -9.76
CA LEU A 236 -28.04 17.31 -9.41
C LEU A 236 -29.15 17.34 -8.36
N ARG A 237 -29.58 18.53 -7.89
CA ARG A 237 -30.75 18.62 -7.02
C ARG A 237 -31.99 18.15 -7.81
N PRO A 238 -32.78 17.19 -7.28
CA PRO A 238 -34.00 16.75 -7.93
C PRO A 238 -34.92 17.97 -8.16
N ARG A 239 -35.32 18.17 -9.41
CA ARG A 239 -36.40 19.14 -9.75
C ARG A 239 -37.56 18.77 -8.86
N ARG A 240 -37.96 19.69 -7.97
CA ARG A 240 -39.25 19.60 -7.27
C ARG A 240 -40.33 19.48 -8.36
N ILE A 241 -40.87 18.28 -8.50
CA ILE A 241 -42.06 18.03 -9.30
C ILE A 241 -43.15 18.83 -8.56
N GLY A 242 -43.50 19.96 -9.10
CA GLY A 242 -44.60 20.77 -8.61
C GLY A 242 -45.92 20.00 -8.84
N LEU A 243 -46.37 19.33 -7.80
CA LEU A 243 -47.76 18.85 -7.74
C LEU A 243 -48.64 20.11 -7.66
N ARG A 244 -49.32 20.45 -8.77
CA ARG A 244 -50.45 21.40 -8.75
C ARG A 244 -51.58 20.73 -7.95
N PRO A 245 -52.12 21.39 -6.93
CA PRO A 245 -53.38 20.92 -6.34
C PRO A 245 -54.53 21.13 -7.36
N ALA A 246 -55.36 20.12 -7.46
CA ALA A 246 -56.62 20.17 -8.21
C ALA A 246 -57.67 21.01 -7.45
#